data_3157bf6cab996ee9d341746635c1184a
#
_entry.id   3157bf6cab996ee9d341746635c1184a
#
_cell.length_a   1.000
_cell.length_b   1.000
_cell.length_c   1.000
_cell.angle_alpha   90.00
_cell.angle_beta   90.00
_cell.angle_gamma   90.00
#
_symmetry.space_group_name_H-M   'P 1'
#
loop_
_entity.id
_entity.type
_entity.pdbx_description
1 polymer ?
#
loop_
_entity_poly.entity_id
_entity_poly.type
_entity_poly.pdbx_seq_one_letter_code
_entity_poly.pdbx_strand_id
1 'polypeptide(L)'
;MDPKPDIVIRNGQIVDGSGGKTFVSDLAITDGLITQIGGFIPRGKEEIDALDRVVTPGFIDIHTHYDAQVTWANRIDPSSWNGVTTAMIGNCGVGFAPCKPNQRNQLVELMEGVEDIPEPVLTEGLPWTWETFDEYLDLSLIHILTLPTKLAV
;
A
#
# COMPACT_ATOMS: atom_id res chain seq x y z
N MET A 1 -2.29 15.97 30.83
CA MET A 1 -3.26 15.97 29.71
C MET A 1 -2.82 14.88 28.77
N ASP A 2 -3.67 13.92 28.51
CA ASP A 2 -3.34 12.92 27.52
C ASP A 2 -3.07 13.58 26.17
N PRO A 3 -2.09 13.08 25.40
CA PRO A 3 -1.78 13.66 24.10
C PRO A 3 -3.02 13.57 23.20
N LYS A 4 -3.28 14.65 22.45
CA LYS A 4 -4.37 14.66 21.47
C LYS A 4 -4.12 13.60 20.41
N PRO A 5 -5.13 12.83 19.98
CA PRO A 5 -5.02 11.98 18.81
C PRO A 5 -4.55 12.76 17.58
N ASP A 6 -3.78 12.13 16.71
CA ASP A 6 -3.36 12.77 15.47
C ASP A 6 -4.55 12.93 14.51
N ILE A 7 -5.33 11.86 14.36
CA ILE A 7 -6.52 11.83 13.52
C ILE A 7 -7.68 11.25 14.32
N VAL A 8 -8.85 11.87 14.18
CA VAL A 8 -10.11 11.28 14.67
C VAL A 8 -11.09 11.18 13.50
N ILE A 9 -11.60 9.99 13.29
CA ILE A 9 -12.66 9.72 12.33
C ILE A 9 -13.98 9.70 13.10
N ARG A 10 -14.94 10.54 12.68
CA ARG A 10 -16.24 10.70 13.33
C ARG A 10 -17.34 10.02 12.53
N ASN A 11 -18.31 9.46 13.24
CA ASN A 11 -19.58 8.99 12.68
C ASN A 11 -19.42 7.86 11.64
N GLY A 12 -18.27 7.16 11.58
CA GLY A 12 -18.01 6.15 10.57
C GLY A 12 -18.76 4.85 10.83
N GLN A 13 -19.26 4.22 9.76
CA GLN A 13 -19.77 2.85 9.83
C GLN A 13 -18.58 1.87 9.82
N ILE A 14 -18.22 1.39 11.00
CA ILE A 14 -17.04 0.54 11.17
C ILE A 14 -17.32 -0.89 10.68
N VAL A 15 -16.43 -1.37 9.81
CA VAL A 15 -16.31 -2.79 9.39
C VAL A 15 -14.90 -3.23 9.75
N ASP A 16 -14.73 -3.90 10.86
CA ASP A 16 -13.42 -4.18 11.47
C ASP A 16 -12.69 -5.43 10.94
N GLY A 17 -13.31 -6.12 9.97
CA GLY A 17 -12.76 -7.36 9.41
C GLY A 17 -12.95 -8.61 10.28
N SER A 18 -13.57 -8.51 11.45
CA SER A 18 -13.82 -9.66 12.34
C SER A 18 -14.92 -10.61 11.85
N GLY A 19 -15.70 -10.21 10.85
CA GLY A 19 -16.91 -10.90 10.41
C GLY A 19 -18.14 -10.61 11.29
N GLY A 20 -17.98 -9.72 12.28
CA GLY A 20 -19.07 -9.23 13.12
C GLY A 20 -20.01 -8.27 12.41
N LYS A 21 -21.05 -7.81 13.13
CA LYS A 21 -21.96 -6.79 12.60
C LYS A 21 -21.27 -5.43 12.54
N THR A 22 -21.55 -4.67 11.50
CA THR A 22 -21.12 -3.28 11.40
C THR A 22 -21.76 -2.42 12.49
N PHE A 23 -21.06 -1.39 12.94
CA PHE A 23 -21.56 -0.47 13.95
C PHE A 23 -21.06 0.96 13.65
N VAL A 24 -21.82 1.96 14.04
CA VAL A 24 -21.42 3.37 13.89
C VAL A 24 -20.60 3.78 15.10
N SER A 25 -19.42 4.35 14.85
CA SER A 25 -18.54 4.78 15.94
C SER A 25 -17.54 5.84 15.47
N ASP A 26 -16.94 6.52 16.48
CA ASP A 26 -15.73 7.32 16.29
C ASP A 26 -14.50 6.43 16.48
N LEU A 27 -13.37 6.83 15.84
CA LEU A 27 -12.09 6.13 15.90
C LEU A 27 -10.96 7.14 16.05
N ALA A 28 -10.02 6.86 16.97
CA ALA A 28 -8.84 7.68 17.19
C ALA A 28 -7.57 6.98 16.72
N ILE A 29 -6.68 7.75 16.12
CA ILE A 29 -5.35 7.31 15.66
C ILE A 29 -4.31 8.21 16.30
N THR A 30 -3.28 7.59 16.87
CA THR A 30 -2.11 8.27 17.43
C THR A 30 -0.86 7.50 17.02
N ASP A 31 0.16 8.20 16.54
CA ASP A 31 1.42 7.60 16.08
C ASP A 31 1.21 6.45 15.06
N GLY A 32 0.25 6.62 14.14
CA GLY A 32 -0.08 5.63 13.12
C GLY A 32 -0.85 4.39 13.60
N LEU A 33 -1.23 4.34 14.88
CA LEU A 33 -1.97 3.22 15.47
C LEU A 33 -3.39 3.63 15.83
N ILE A 34 -4.34 2.71 15.66
CA ILE A 34 -5.69 2.87 16.20
C ILE A 34 -5.61 2.73 17.72
N THR A 35 -5.85 3.81 18.45
CA THR A 35 -5.73 3.84 19.92
C THR A 35 -7.05 3.70 20.64
N GLN A 36 -8.16 4.04 19.97
CA GLN A 36 -9.49 3.92 20.56
C GLN A 36 -10.56 3.77 19.47
N ILE A 37 -11.56 2.96 19.73
CA ILE A 37 -12.79 2.85 18.94
C ILE A 37 -13.96 2.99 19.91
N GLY A 38 -14.83 3.98 19.66
CA GLY A 38 -16.01 4.25 20.49
C GLY A 38 -15.71 4.94 21.83
N GLY A 39 -16.77 5.16 22.61
CA GLY A 39 -16.69 5.94 23.82
C GLY A 39 -16.43 7.43 23.56
N PHE A 40 -16.01 8.14 24.60
CA PHE A 40 -15.64 9.54 24.45
C PHE A 40 -14.22 9.66 23.87
N ILE A 41 -14.13 10.19 22.66
CA ILE A 41 -12.85 10.51 21.99
C ILE A 41 -12.71 12.03 21.95
N PRO A 42 -11.65 12.61 22.57
CA PRO A 42 -11.41 14.04 22.53
C PRO A 42 -11.10 14.48 21.09
N ARG A 43 -11.14 15.79 20.87
CA ARG A 43 -10.82 16.37 19.56
C ARG A 43 -9.38 16.06 19.15
N GLY A 44 -9.21 15.52 17.92
CA GLY A 44 -7.91 15.27 17.32
C GLY A 44 -7.18 16.52 16.82
N LYS A 45 -5.97 16.36 16.33
CA LYS A 45 -5.25 17.38 15.54
C LYS A 45 -5.95 17.57 14.19
N GLU A 46 -6.36 16.46 13.58
CA GLU A 46 -7.19 16.40 12.38
C GLU A 46 -8.47 15.63 12.67
N GLU A 47 -9.59 16.04 12.09
CA GLU A 47 -10.87 15.34 12.20
C GLU A 47 -11.46 15.10 10.82
N ILE A 48 -11.89 13.86 10.58
CA ILE A 48 -12.53 13.42 9.35
C ILE A 48 -13.97 13.03 9.68
N ASP A 49 -14.95 13.71 9.09
CA ASP A 49 -16.34 13.28 9.20
C ASP A 49 -16.63 12.18 8.17
N ALA A 50 -16.89 10.98 8.67
CA ALA A 50 -17.22 9.80 7.89
C ALA A 50 -18.72 9.47 7.95
N LEU A 51 -19.58 10.46 8.19
CA LEU A 51 -21.03 10.29 8.15
C LEU A 51 -21.45 9.68 6.80
N ASP A 52 -22.26 8.64 6.85
CA ASP A 52 -22.71 7.85 5.69
C ASP A 52 -21.58 7.14 4.89
N ARG A 53 -20.39 7.03 5.49
CA ARG A 53 -19.26 6.31 4.89
C ARG A 53 -18.89 5.08 5.72
N VAL A 54 -18.28 4.12 5.02
CA VAL A 54 -17.74 2.91 5.65
C VAL A 54 -16.27 3.14 5.99
N VAL A 55 -15.87 2.76 7.20
CA VAL A 55 -14.48 2.76 7.65
C VAL A 55 -14.02 1.32 7.81
N THR A 56 -13.01 0.91 7.05
CA THR A 56 -12.48 -0.45 7.02
C THR A 56 -10.99 -0.46 7.26
N PRO A 57 -10.38 -1.61 7.63
CA PRO A 57 -8.97 -1.85 7.39
C PRO A 57 -8.65 -1.65 5.90
N GLY A 58 -7.42 -1.25 5.59
CA GLY A 58 -6.98 -1.18 4.21
C GLY A 58 -7.06 -2.53 3.52
N PHE A 59 -7.37 -2.53 2.22
CA PHE A 59 -7.46 -3.77 1.46
C PHE A 59 -6.10 -4.37 1.18
N ILE A 60 -6.05 -5.70 1.17
CA ILE A 60 -4.87 -6.48 0.78
C ILE A 60 -5.13 -7.04 -0.61
N ASP A 61 -4.36 -6.60 -1.59
CA ASP A 61 -4.39 -7.14 -2.93
C ASP A 61 -3.35 -8.26 -3.03
N ILE A 62 -3.84 -9.49 -3.12
CA ILE A 62 -3.00 -10.69 -3.11
C ILE A 62 -2.45 -11.07 -4.47
N HIS A 63 -2.79 -10.36 -5.53
CA HIS A 63 -2.32 -10.64 -6.88
C HIS A 63 -2.16 -9.36 -7.68
N THR A 64 -0.93 -8.86 -7.76
CA THR A 64 -0.60 -7.66 -8.53
C THR A 64 0.66 -7.89 -9.37
N HIS A 65 0.84 -7.02 -10.38
CA HIS A 65 2.00 -6.98 -11.26
C HIS A 65 2.71 -5.63 -11.15
N TYR A 66 2.99 -5.19 -9.91
CA TYR A 66 3.71 -3.95 -9.62
C TYR A 66 5.23 -4.14 -9.52
N ASP A 67 5.75 -5.28 -9.97
CA ASP A 67 7.17 -5.67 -9.82
C ASP A 67 8.14 -4.64 -10.43
N ALA A 68 7.78 -4.05 -11.56
CA ALA A 68 8.54 -2.94 -12.14
C ALA A 68 8.25 -1.62 -11.39
N GLN A 69 6.97 -1.30 -11.19
CA GLN A 69 6.54 -0.02 -10.66
C GLN A 69 7.10 0.29 -9.27
N VAL A 70 7.27 -0.71 -8.40
CA VAL A 70 7.83 -0.51 -7.05
C VAL A 70 9.28 -0.02 -7.07
N THR A 71 9.98 -0.08 -8.21
CA THR A 71 11.36 0.38 -8.34
C THR A 71 11.46 1.88 -8.62
N TRP A 72 10.40 2.53 -9.13
CA TRP A 72 10.38 3.96 -9.48
C TRP A 72 9.23 4.75 -8.86
N ALA A 73 8.18 4.07 -8.39
CA ALA A 73 7.02 4.74 -7.80
C ALA A 73 7.02 4.59 -6.28
N ASN A 74 6.75 5.68 -5.58
CA ASN A 74 6.56 5.68 -4.13
C ASN A 74 5.11 5.39 -3.69
N ARG A 75 4.25 5.04 -4.63
CA ARG A 75 2.86 4.64 -4.43
C ARG A 75 2.48 3.58 -5.45
N ILE A 76 1.64 2.64 -5.05
CA ILE A 76 1.07 1.61 -5.92
C ILE A 76 -0.25 2.13 -6.53
N ASP A 77 -0.16 3.19 -7.31
CA ASP A 77 -1.32 3.74 -8.02
C ASP A 77 -1.63 2.88 -9.26
N PRO A 78 -2.90 2.65 -9.61
CA PRO A 78 -4.11 3.22 -8.99
C PRO A 78 -4.68 2.42 -7.80
N SER A 79 -4.10 1.28 -7.41
CA SER A 79 -4.65 0.44 -6.33
C SER A 79 -4.76 1.19 -5.01
N SER A 80 -3.76 2.03 -4.68
CA SER A 80 -3.78 2.84 -3.46
C SER A 80 -4.95 3.84 -3.41
N TRP A 81 -5.42 4.33 -4.55
CA TRP A 81 -6.60 5.22 -4.64
C TRP A 81 -7.90 4.49 -4.34
N ASN A 82 -7.90 3.17 -4.48
CA ASN A 82 -9.04 2.30 -4.22
C ASN A 82 -8.97 1.63 -2.83
N GLY A 83 -8.10 2.16 -1.94
CA GLY A 83 -8.01 1.70 -0.56
C GLY A 83 -7.11 0.49 -0.35
N VAL A 84 -6.34 0.06 -1.35
CA VAL A 84 -5.32 -0.97 -1.17
C VAL A 84 -4.15 -0.39 -0.39
N THR A 85 -3.79 -1.03 0.73
CA THR A 85 -2.68 -0.64 1.60
C THR A 85 -1.56 -1.68 1.63
N THR A 86 -1.84 -2.87 1.12
CA THR A 86 -0.87 -3.96 1.00
C THR A 86 -1.08 -4.65 -0.33
N ALA A 87 -0.01 -4.81 -1.11
CA ALA A 87 -0.03 -5.54 -2.36
C ALA A 87 1.03 -6.64 -2.36
N MET A 88 0.70 -7.80 -2.91
CA MET A 88 1.65 -8.86 -3.16
C MET A 88 2.14 -8.77 -4.60
N ILE A 89 3.45 -8.81 -4.78
CA ILE A 89 4.14 -8.83 -6.08
C ILE A 89 4.87 -10.16 -6.28
N GLY A 90 5.46 -10.40 -7.46
CA GLY A 90 6.09 -11.67 -7.80
C GLY A 90 5.10 -12.77 -8.19
N ASN A 91 3.92 -12.38 -8.65
CA ASN A 91 2.87 -13.32 -9.06
C ASN A 91 3.18 -13.96 -10.42
N CYS A 92 2.42 -15.01 -10.75
CA CYS A 92 2.55 -15.75 -12.03
C CYS A 92 3.92 -16.40 -12.27
N GLY A 93 4.78 -16.50 -11.24
CA GLY A 93 6.10 -17.12 -11.34
C GLY A 93 7.14 -16.29 -12.09
N VAL A 94 6.90 -15.00 -12.25
CA VAL A 94 7.80 -14.02 -12.88
C VAL A 94 8.04 -12.84 -11.98
N GLY A 95 9.19 -12.15 -12.16
CA GLY A 95 9.54 -10.96 -11.39
C GLY A 95 10.90 -10.44 -11.85
N PHE A 96 11.31 -9.26 -11.36
CA PHE A 96 12.57 -8.62 -11.77
C PHE A 96 13.80 -8.99 -10.92
N ALA A 97 13.63 -9.88 -9.94
CA ALA A 97 14.74 -10.32 -9.09
C ALA A 97 14.64 -11.81 -8.71
N PRO A 98 15.77 -12.56 -8.65
CA PRO A 98 17.12 -12.09 -8.98
C PRO A 98 17.34 -11.98 -10.49
N CYS A 99 18.21 -11.06 -10.93
CA CYS A 99 18.52 -10.87 -12.35
C CYS A 99 19.98 -10.46 -12.58
N LYS A 100 20.72 -11.29 -13.32
CA LYS A 100 22.10 -10.97 -13.69
C LYS A 100 22.12 -9.92 -14.82
N PRO A 101 23.16 -9.07 -14.91
CA PRO A 101 23.25 -8.01 -15.93
C PRO A 101 23.05 -8.50 -17.36
N ASN A 102 23.58 -9.65 -17.70
CA ASN A 102 23.47 -10.24 -19.04
C ASN A 102 22.10 -10.87 -19.36
N GLN A 103 21.18 -10.89 -18.40
CA GLN A 103 19.84 -11.45 -18.56
C GLN A 103 18.75 -10.38 -18.56
N ARG A 104 19.11 -9.10 -18.32
CA ARG A 104 18.17 -7.99 -18.17
C ARG A 104 17.27 -7.79 -19.39
N ASN A 105 17.86 -7.77 -20.59
CA ASN A 105 17.07 -7.61 -21.83
C ASN A 105 16.06 -8.75 -22.04
N GLN A 106 16.49 -9.99 -21.81
CA GLN A 106 15.60 -11.15 -21.92
C GLN A 106 14.43 -11.06 -20.91
N LEU A 107 14.73 -10.56 -19.71
CA LEU A 107 13.70 -10.38 -18.69
C LEU A 107 12.73 -9.26 -19.05
N VAL A 108 13.21 -8.15 -19.60
CA VAL A 108 12.37 -7.05 -20.10
C VAL A 108 11.40 -7.55 -21.18
N GLU A 109 11.89 -8.29 -22.19
CA GLU A 109 11.06 -8.89 -23.23
C GLU A 109 9.98 -9.82 -22.65
N LEU A 110 10.34 -10.63 -21.66
CA LEU A 110 9.39 -11.52 -20.97
C LEU A 110 8.32 -10.72 -20.23
N MET A 111 8.73 -9.71 -19.49
CA MET A 111 7.85 -8.92 -18.62
C MET A 111 6.95 -7.98 -19.41
N GLU A 112 7.34 -7.52 -20.60
CA GLU A 112 6.46 -6.78 -21.50
C GLU A 112 5.17 -7.58 -21.79
N GLY A 113 5.31 -8.88 -22.04
CA GLY A 113 4.16 -9.75 -22.29
C GLY A 113 3.31 -10.08 -21.07
N VAL A 114 3.83 -9.90 -19.86
CA VAL A 114 3.14 -10.21 -18.60
C VAL A 114 2.50 -8.98 -17.98
N GLU A 115 3.19 -7.84 -17.99
CA GLU A 115 2.75 -6.63 -17.31
C GLU A 115 2.06 -5.61 -18.24
N ASP A 116 2.01 -5.88 -19.55
CA ASP A 116 1.51 -4.94 -20.57
C ASP A 116 2.21 -3.56 -20.52
N ILE A 117 3.46 -3.55 -20.04
CA ILE A 117 4.31 -2.35 -20.00
C ILE A 117 5.27 -2.39 -21.19
N PRO A 118 5.24 -1.41 -22.10
CA PRO A 118 6.11 -1.41 -23.27
C PRO A 118 7.60 -1.52 -22.92
N GLU A 119 8.35 -2.32 -23.68
CA GLU A 119 9.79 -2.54 -23.50
C GLU A 119 10.59 -1.24 -23.26
N PRO A 120 10.38 -0.14 -24.01
CA PRO A 120 11.10 1.10 -23.75
C PRO A 120 10.89 1.68 -22.35
N VAL A 121 9.67 1.51 -21.79
CA VAL A 121 9.36 1.98 -20.43
C VAL A 121 10.09 1.14 -19.38
N LEU A 122 10.14 -0.17 -19.57
CA LEU A 122 10.88 -1.06 -18.68
C LEU A 122 12.39 -0.82 -18.77
N THR A 123 12.91 -0.66 -19.97
CA THR A 123 14.34 -0.43 -20.21
C THR A 123 14.84 0.88 -19.61
N GLU A 124 14.06 1.96 -19.75
CA GLU A 124 14.39 3.29 -19.25
C GLU A 124 14.01 3.47 -17.77
N GLY A 125 12.92 2.84 -17.34
CA GLY A 125 12.34 3.01 -16.00
C GLY A 125 13.01 2.18 -14.91
N LEU A 126 13.54 1.00 -15.24
CA LEU A 126 14.18 0.13 -14.27
C LEU A 126 15.61 0.60 -13.95
N PRO A 127 15.94 0.95 -12.70
CA PRO A 127 17.26 1.47 -12.34
C PRO A 127 18.36 0.40 -12.36
N TRP A 128 17.99 -0.88 -12.34
CA TRP A 128 18.88 -2.04 -12.39
C TRP A 128 20.06 -1.98 -11.39
N THR A 129 19.78 -1.50 -10.17
CA THR A 129 20.76 -1.38 -9.08
C THR A 129 20.93 -2.67 -8.27
N TRP A 130 20.28 -3.75 -8.69
CA TRP A 130 20.29 -5.05 -8.02
C TRP A 130 20.71 -6.17 -8.98
N GLU A 131 21.19 -7.28 -8.41
CA GLU A 131 21.37 -8.59 -9.04
C GLU A 131 20.69 -9.68 -8.20
N THR A 132 20.67 -9.49 -6.89
CA THR A 132 20.07 -10.42 -5.93
C THR A 132 18.65 -9.99 -5.53
N PHE A 133 17.91 -10.93 -4.92
CA PHE A 133 16.59 -10.65 -4.41
C PHE A 133 16.63 -9.69 -3.19
N ASP A 134 17.64 -9.82 -2.34
CA ASP A 134 17.81 -8.96 -1.16
C ASP A 134 18.03 -7.50 -1.58
N GLU A 135 18.88 -7.25 -2.56
CA GLU A 135 19.10 -5.90 -3.10
C GLU A 135 17.83 -5.29 -3.72
N TYR A 136 17.03 -6.12 -4.38
CA TYR A 136 15.74 -5.67 -4.90
C TYR A 136 14.74 -5.35 -3.79
N LEU A 137 14.70 -6.16 -2.72
CA LEU A 137 13.85 -5.87 -1.56
C LEU A 137 14.26 -4.58 -0.87
N ASP A 138 15.56 -4.33 -0.72
CA ASP A 138 16.06 -3.09 -0.13
C ASP A 138 15.61 -1.87 -0.92
N LEU A 139 15.64 -1.94 -2.25
CA LEU A 139 15.14 -0.89 -3.11
C LEU A 139 13.62 -0.69 -2.95
N SER A 140 12.85 -1.77 -2.99
CA SER A 140 11.39 -1.71 -2.87
C SER A 140 10.94 -1.25 -1.49
N LEU A 141 11.61 -1.65 -0.43
CA LEU A 141 11.32 -1.22 0.95
C LEU A 141 11.52 0.28 1.15
N ILE A 142 12.52 0.89 0.51
CA ILE A 142 12.71 2.34 0.54
C ILE A 142 11.49 3.06 -0.05
N HIS A 143 10.86 2.51 -1.08
CA HIS A 143 9.69 3.11 -1.72
C HIS A 143 8.36 2.75 -1.03
N ILE A 144 8.24 1.59 -0.41
CA ILE A 144 7.00 1.08 0.20
C ILE A 144 6.84 1.56 1.65
N LEU A 145 7.92 1.58 2.45
CA LEU A 145 7.87 1.99 3.86
C LEU A 145 7.64 3.49 4.08
N THR A 146 7.74 4.31 3.05
CA THR A 146 7.40 5.74 3.13
C THR A 146 5.90 6.01 3.02
N LEU A 147 5.07 4.99 2.82
CA LEU A 147 3.63 5.14 2.77
C LEU A 147 3.08 5.28 4.20
N PRO A 148 2.41 6.40 4.53
CA PRO A 148 1.72 6.51 5.80
C PRO A 148 0.66 5.40 5.89
N THR A 149 0.51 4.83 7.08
CA THR A 149 -0.60 3.92 7.39
C THR A 149 -1.90 4.46 6.81
N LYS A 150 -2.47 3.78 5.85
CA LYS A 150 -3.63 4.28 5.13
C LYS A 150 -4.87 3.56 5.64
N LEU A 151 -5.75 4.35 6.26
CA LEU A 151 -7.14 3.99 6.39
C LEU A 151 -7.84 4.33 5.07
N ALA A 152 -8.58 3.37 4.51
CA ALA A 152 -9.55 3.66 3.47
C ALA A 152 -10.79 4.28 4.14
N VAL A 153 -11.18 5.47 3.73
CA VAL A 153 -12.35 6.21 4.22
C VAL A 153 -13.32 6.45 3.07
#